data_1080e992282b48b3508a939f580482ef
#
_entry.id   1080e992282b48b3508a939f580482ef
#
_cell.length_a   1.000
_cell.length_b   1.000
_cell.length_c   1.000
_cell.angle_alpha   90.00
_cell.angle_beta   90.00
_cell.angle_gamma   90.00
#
_symmetry.space_group_name_H-M   'P 1'
#
loop_
_entity.id
_entity.type
_entity.pdbx_description
1 polymer ?
#
loop_
_entity_poly.entity_id
_entity_poly.type
_entity_poly.pdbx_seq_one_letter_code
_entity_poly.pdbx_strand_id
1 'polypeptide(L)'
;VLTCRMPEAGIYVLKSIPDGYKDKTGYDVVYLSTLQVVSFPMEGKQTECHVVDRKTGLPVAGAELVFYSIPVPGNYTVYKTYRTDKQGKVVVPDTNTRLWMHARTAKDDFMEVSYWSRRILSTVSSTQKTIERMDLFTDRALYRKGQTVYVSGVAYTQKGDEVQVRKEAA
;
A
#
# COMPACT_ATOMS: atom_id res chain seq x y z
N VAL A 1 -27.11 11.24 9.08
CA VAL A 1 -26.22 10.15 8.63
C VAL A 1 -27.01 9.28 7.67
N LEU A 2 -26.54 9.15 6.43
CA LEU A 2 -27.13 8.24 5.45
C LEU A 2 -26.38 6.90 5.54
N THR A 3 -27.12 5.81 5.71
CA THR A 3 -26.57 4.47 5.71
C THR A 3 -26.95 3.79 4.40
N CYS A 4 -25.96 3.40 3.60
CA CYS A 4 -26.17 2.65 2.37
C CYS A 4 -25.65 1.23 2.56
N ARG A 5 -26.45 0.22 2.25
CA ARG A 5 -26.07 -1.18 2.33
C ARG A 5 -25.71 -1.68 0.92
N MET A 6 -24.44 -2.05 0.75
CA MET A 6 -23.93 -2.64 -0.49
C MET A 6 -23.87 -4.16 -0.33
N PRO A 7 -24.57 -4.95 -1.16
CA PRO A 7 -24.73 -6.39 -0.94
C PRO A 7 -23.49 -7.20 -1.34
N GLU A 8 -22.74 -6.79 -2.36
CA GLU A 8 -21.68 -7.58 -2.98
C GLU A 8 -20.43 -6.74 -3.25
N ALA A 9 -19.32 -7.39 -3.55
CA ALA A 9 -18.12 -6.73 -4.04
C ALA A 9 -18.41 -6.09 -5.43
N GLY A 10 -17.89 -4.87 -5.64
CA GLY A 10 -18.13 -4.15 -6.88
C GLY A 10 -17.80 -2.68 -6.80
N ILE A 11 -18.04 -1.99 -7.91
CA ILE A 11 -17.88 -0.56 -8.02
C ILE A 11 -19.27 0.08 -8.00
N TYR A 12 -19.49 0.96 -7.04
CA TYR A 12 -20.76 1.64 -6.84
C TYR A 12 -20.61 3.12 -7.10
N VAL A 13 -21.57 3.69 -7.81
CA VAL A 13 -21.68 5.14 -7.98
C VAL A 13 -22.76 5.65 -7.05
N LEU A 14 -22.37 6.42 -6.05
CA LEU A 14 -23.29 7.12 -5.17
C LEU A 14 -23.72 8.42 -5.83
N LYS A 15 -25.03 8.55 -6.06
CA LYS A 15 -25.62 9.79 -6.55
C LYS A 15 -26.33 10.49 -5.40
N SER A 16 -25.94 11.70 -5.09
CA SER A 16 -26.58 12.54 -4.07
C SER A 16 -27.33 13.69 -4.73
N ILE A 17 -28.59 13.88 -4.35
CA ILE A 17 -29.41 15.00 -4.80
C ILE A 17 -29.94 15.68 -3.55
N PRO A 18 -29.51 16.92 -3.24
CA PRO A 18 -30.03 17.64 -2.08
C PRO A 18 -31.54 17.97 -2.25
N ASP A 19 -32.29 17.86 -1.17
CA ASP A 19 -33.70 18.23 -1.18
C ASP A 19 -33.88 19.70 -1.59
N GLY A 20 -34.80 19.95 -2.52
CA GLY A 20 -35.07 21.28 -3.06
C GLY A 20 -34.11 21.76 -4.16
N TYR A 21 -33.08 20.97 -4.53
CA TYR A 21 -32.12 21.36 -5.53
C TYR A 21 -31.99 20.30 -6.64
N LYS A 22 -33.01 20.23 -7.51
CA LYS A 22 -33.07 19.21 -8.58
C LYS A 22 -31.90 19.29 -9.57
N ASP A 23 -31.26 20.44 -9.70
CA ASP A 23 -30.18 20.70 -10.66
C ASP A 23 -28.77 20.48 -10.06
N LYS A 24 -28.67 20.19 -8.75
CA LYS A 24 -27.40 19.94 -8.06
C LYS A 24 -27.26 18.46 -7.73
N THR A 25 -26.51 17.77 -8.54
CA THR A 25 -26.22 16.34 -8.33
C THR A 25 -24.76 16.15 -8.01
N GLY A 26 -24.45 15.49 -6.89
CA GLY A 26 -23.12 15.01 -6.56
C GLY A 26 -22.97 13.55 -6.93
N TYR A 27 -21.80 13.16 -7.37
CA TYR A 27 -21.44 11.76 -7.62
C TYR A 27 -20.18 11.43 -6.83
N ASP A 28 -20.15 10.23 -6.26
CA ASP A 28 -18.97 9.66 -5.63
C ASP A 28 -18.86 8.19 -6.03
N VAL A 29 -17.62 7.65 -6.06
CA VAL A 29 -17.38 6.27 -6.44
C VAL A 29 -16.85 5.52 -5.23
N VAL A 30 -17.50 4.40 -4.92
CA VAL A 30 -17.13 3.51 -3.82
C VAL A 30 -16.73 2.17 -4.38
N TYR A 31 -15.53 1.73 -4.04
CA TYR A 31 -15.02 0.40 -4.36
C TYR A 31 -15.22 -0.51 -3.15
N LEU A 32 -15.98 -1.58 -3.33
CA LEU A 32 -16.19 -2.59 -2.31
C LEU A 32 -15.52 -3.90 -2.76
N SER A 33 -14.54 -4.34 -2.01
CA SER A 33 -13.82 -5.58 -2.30
C SER A 33 -13.46 -6.31 -1.01
N THR A 34 -13.47 -7.62 -1.06
CA THR A 34 -12.95 -8.51 -0.02
C THR A 34 -11.46 -8.79 -0.17
N LEU A 35 -10.87 -8.40 -1.30
CA LEU A 35 -9.46 -8.61 -1.58
C LEU A 35 -8.58 -7.50 -1.00
N GLN A 36 -7.38 -7.88 -0.58
CA GLN A 36 -6.29 -6.98 -0.23
C GLN A 36 -5.01 -7.49 -0.87
N VAL A 37 -4.26 -6.59 -1.50
CA VAL A 37 -2.91 -6.90 -1.96
C VAL A 37 -1.90 -6.28 -1.00
N VAL A 38 -0.95 -7.09 -0.56
CA VAL A 38 0.20 -6.64 0.23
C VAL A 38 1.45 -6.95 -0.59
N SER A 39 2.34 -5.99 -0.72
CA SER A 39 3.53 -6.14 -1.56
C SER A 39 4.80 -5.83 -0.78
N PHE A 40 5.83 -6.65 -1.00
CA PHE A 40 7.13 -6.55 -0.36
C PHE A 40 8.22 -6.46 -1.41
N PRO A 41 9.06 -5.41 -1.41
CA PRO A 41 10.21 -5.36 -2.29
C PRO A 41 11.21 -6.48 -1.92
N MET A 42 11.80 -7.10 -2.92
CA MET A 42 12.81 -8.15 -2.78
C MET A 42 14.12 -7.73 -3.42
N GLU A 43 15.20 -8.42 -3.06
CA GLU A 43 16.45 -8.30 -3.79
C GLU A 43 16.30 -8.72 -5.26
N GLY A 44 17.17 -8.21 -6.14
CA GLY A 44 17.16 -8.58 -7.56
C GLY A 44 16.07 -7.90 -8.39
N LYS A 45 15.55 -6.75 -7.95
CA LYS A 45 14.52 -5.96 -8.66
C LYS A 45 13.23 -6.76 -8.90
N GLN A 46 12.71 -7.31 -7.84
CA GLN A 46 11.46 -8.06 -7.80
C GLN A 46 10.60 -7.60 -6.64
N THR A 47 9.30 -7.83 -6.75
CA THR A 47 8.34 -7.58 -5.69
C THR A 47 7.50 -8.82 -5.47
N GLU A 48 7.45 -9.26 -4.23
CA GLU A 48 6.54 -10.31 -3.79
C GLU A 48 5.19 -9.71 -3.46
N CYS A 49 4.12 -10.21 -4.08
CA CYS A 49 2.76 -9.79 -3.84
C CYS A 49 1.98 -10.93 -3.20
N HIS A 50 1.23 -10.61 -2.15
CA HIS A 50 0.30 -11.50 -1.50
C HIS A 50 -1.12 -10.98 -1.67
N VAL A 51 -2.01 -11.81 -2.18
CA VAL A 51 -3.44 -11.52 -2.20
C VAL A 51 -4.09 -12.26 -1.04
N VAL A 52 -4.76 -11.51 -0.19
CA VAL A 52 -5.44 -12.02 1.00
C VAL A 52 -6.88 -11.55 1.04
N ASP A 53 -7.73 -12.32 1.70
CA ASP A 53 -9.06 -11.86 2.07
C ASP A 53 -8.94 -10.79 3.16
N ARG A 54 -9.50 -9.62 2.92
CA ARG A 54 -9.38 -8.43 3.79
C ARG A 54 -9.95 -8.65 5.18
N LYS A 55 -10.97 -9.49 5.30
CA LYS A 55 -11.67 -9.73 6.56
C LYS A 55 -10.96 -10.77 7.43
N THR A 56 -10.49 -11.83 6.80
CA THR A 56 -9.92 -12.99 7.51
C THR A 56 -8.39 -13.03 7.53
N GLY A 57 -7.74 -12.28 6.62
CA GLY A 57 -6.30 -12.35 6.41
C GLY A 57 -5.84 -13.62 5.70
N LEU A 58 -6.76 -14.52 5.33
CA LEU A 58 -6.40 -15.77 4.68
C LEU A 58 -5.93 -15.55 3.23
N PRO A 59 -4.96 -16.35 2.75
CA PRO A 59 -4.46 -16.23 1.40
C PRO A 59 -5.51 -16.60 0.36
N VAL A 60 -5.53 -15.87 -0.75
CA VAL A 60 -6.43 -16.11 -1.89
C VAL A 60 -5.63 -16.74 -3.02
N ALA A 61 -5.76 -18.04 -3.18
CA ALA A 61 -5.13 -18.80 -4.24
C ALA A 61 -5.80 -18.57 -5.60
N GLY A 62 -5.00 -18.53 -6.67
CA GLY A 62 -5.50 -18.38 -8.04
C GLY A 62 -6.06 -16.99 -8.36
N ALA A 63 -5.87 -16.00 -7.50
CA ALA A 63 -6.21 -14.62 -7.81
C ALA A 63 -5.34 -14.09 -8.95
N GLU A 64 -5.92 -13.31 -9.83
CA GLU A 64 -5.19 -12.66 -10.93
C GLU A 64 -4.77 -11.25 -10.52
N LEU A 65 -3.49 -10.95 -10.67
CA LEU A 65 -2.94 -9.61 -10.63
C LEU A 65 -2.72 -9.13 -12.06
N VAL A 66 -3.55 -8.23 -12.53
CA VAL A 66 -3.50 -7.67 -13.87
C VAL A 66 -2.83 -6.31 -13.81
N PHE A 67 -1.77 -6.15 -14.58
CA PHE A 67 -1.05 -4.89 -14.69
C PHE A 67 -1.43 -4.20 -15.99
N TYR A 68 -1.73 -2.91 -15.91
CA TYR A 68 -2.10 -2.08 -17.05
C TYR A 68 -1.08 -0.97 -17.24
N SER A 69 -0.73 -0.70 -18.48
CA SER A 69 -0.06 0.53 -18.89
C SER A 69 -1.07 1.53 -19.43
N ILE A 70 -0.80 2.81 -19.20
CA ILE A 70 -1.63 3.91 -19.70
C ILE A 70 -0.72 4.82 -20.53
N PRO A 71 -0.48 4.47 -21.80
CA PRO A 71 0.37 5.29 -22.67
C PRO A 71 -0.29 6.64 -23.00
N VAL A 72 -1.63 6.68 -23.03
CA VAL A 72 -2.44 7.87 -23.28
C VAL A 72 -3.60 7.89 -22.28
N PRO A 73 -3.98 9.02 -21.68
CA PRO A 73 -5.13 9.10 -20.78
C PRO A 73 -6.38 8.49 -21.38
N GLY A 74 -7.03 7.57 -20.66
CA GLY A 74 -8.22 6.86 -21.09
C GLY A 74 -7.97 5.57 -21.91
N ASN A 75 -6.73 5.28 -22.28
CA ASN A 75 -6.40 4.06 -23.01
C ASN A 75 -5.59 3.10 -22.13
N TYR A 76 -6.28 2.12 -21.56
CA TYR A 76 -5.70 1.10 -20.70
C TYR A 76 -5.33 -0.13 -21.52
N THR A 77 -4.07 -0.51 -21.51
CA THR A 77 -3.58 -1.71 -22.17
C THR A 77 -3.05 -2.70 -21.15
N VAL A 78 -3.50 -3.94 -21.20
CA VAL A 78 -2.96 -5.00 -20.35
C VAL A 78 -1.48 -5.17 -20.67
N TYR A 79 -0.64 -4.92 -19.69
CA TYR A 79 0.80 -5.14 -19.77
C TYR A 79 1.15 -6.60 -19.50
N LYS A 80 0.69 -7.11 -18.35
CA LYS A 80 0.90 -8.50 -17.96
C LYS A 80 -0.09 -8.94 -16.88
N THR A 81 -0.40 -10.24 -16.87
CA THR A 81 -1.20 -10.87 -15.82
C THR A 81 -0.37 -11.94 -15.11
N TYR A 82 -0.46 -11.96 -13.81
CA TYR A 82 0.14 -12.97 -12.94
C TYR A 82 -0.98 -13.66 -12.14
N ARG A 83 -0.73 -14.88 -11.69
CA ARG A 83 -1.69 -15.63 -10.87
C ARG A 83 -1.03 -16.08 -9.58
N THR A 84 -1.72 -15.90 -8.46
CA THR A 84 -1.22 -16.33 -7.14
C THR A 84 -1.20 -17.85 -7.02
N ASP A 85 -0.22 -18.34 -6.29
CA ASP A 85 -0.08 -19.75 -5.91
C ASP A 85 -1.07 -20.15 -4.79
N LYS A 86 -0.90 -21.37 -4.24
CA LYS A 86 -1.73 -21.89 -3.14
C LYS A 86 -1.61 -21.07 -1.85
N GLN A 87 -0.53 -20.34 -1.67
CA GLN A 87 -0.28 -19.44 -0.56
C GLN A 87 -0.71 -17.99 -0.83
N GLY A 88 -1.45 -17.77 -1.92
CA GLY A 88 -1.88 -16.43 -2.30
C GLY A 88 -0.76 -15.51 -2.79
N LYS A 89 0.39 -16.08 -3.16
CA LYS A 89 1.65 -15.38 -3.41
C LYS A 89 2.02 -15.40 -4.89
N VAL A 90 2.62 -14.32 -5.35
CA VAL A 90 3.27 -14.23 -6.66
C VAL A 90 4.45 -13.26 -6.62
N VAL A 91 5.50 -13.55 -7.37
CA VAL A 91 6.65 -12.66 -7.55
C VAL A 91 6.55 -11.95 -8.89
N VAL A 92 6.61 -10.63 -8.85
CA VAL A 92 6.50 -9.76 -10.01
C VAL A 92 7.85 -9.08 -10.26
N PRO A 93 8.43 -9.22 -11.47
CA PRO A 93 9.64 -8.49 -11.82
C PRO A 93 9.40 -6.98 -11.83
N ASP A 94 10.42 -6.22 -11.42
CA ASP A 94 10.40 -4.76 -11.53
C ASP A 94 10.34 -4.32 -13.00
N THR A 95 9.74 -3.17 -13.22
CA THR A 95 9.62 -2.55 -14.53
C THR A 95 9.89 -1.07 -14.46
N ASN A 96 10.45 -0.51 -15.54
CA ASN A 96 10.63 0.94 -15.67
C ASN A 96 9.33 1.65 -16.13
N THR A 97 8.30 0.89 -16.44
CA THR A 97 7.03 1.40 -16.92
C THR A 97 6.11 1.69 -15.73
N ARG A 98 5.38 2.79 -15.82
CA ARG A 98 4.29 3.08 -14.89
C ARG A 98 3.14 2.13 -15.15
N LEU A 99 2.78 1.35 -14.15
CA LEU A 99 1.72 0.37 -14.25
C LEU A 99 0.64 0.63 -13.18
N TRP A 100 -0.55 0.24 -13.49
CA TRP A 100 -1.68 0.14 -12.57
C TRP A 100 -1.93 -1.33 -12.30
N MET A 101 -2.18 -1.67 -11.05
CA MET A 101 -2.43 -3.05 -10.68
C MET A 101 -3.88 -3.23 -10.30
N HIS A 102 -4.44 -4.34 -10.75
CA HIS A 102 -5.79 -4.77 -10.49
C HIS A 102 -5.77 -6.21 -10.02
N ALA A 103 -6.30 -6.48 -8.83
CA ALA A 103 -6.45 -7.84 -8.32
C ALA A 103 -7.90 -8.30 -8.51
N ARG A 104 -8.09 -9.51 -9.02
CA ARG A 104 -9.43 -10.05 -9.25
C ARG A 104 -9.51 -11.56 -9.04
N THR A 105 -10.71 -12.00 -8.72
CA THR A 105 -11.15 -13.40 -8.73
C THR A 105 -12.42 -13.51 -9.55
N ALA A 106 -12.98 -14.71 -9.67
CA ALA A 106 -14.28 -14.90 -10.35
C ALA A 106 -15.45 -14.19 -9.64
N LYS A 107 -15.30 -13.82 -8.35
CA LYS A 107 -16.37 -13.26 -7.51
C LYS A 107 -16.11 -11.82 -7.07
N ASP A 108 -14.90 -11.34 -7.24
CA ASP A 108 -14.48 -10.05 -6.72
C ASP A 108 -13.46 -9.44 -7.68
N ASP A 109 -13.70 -8.19 -8.04
CA ASP A 109 -12.90 -7.45 -8.99
C ASP A 109 -12.39 -6.18 -8.32
N PHE A 110 -11.26 -6.30 -7.62
CA PHE A 110 -10.64 -5.22 -6.88
C PHE A 110 -9.72 -4.40 -7.78
N MET A 111 -10.07 -3.14 -8.00
CA MET A 111 -9.18 -2.20 -8.64
C MET A 111 -8.47 -1.37 -7.57
N GLU A 112 -7.24 -1.70 -7.28
CA GLU A 112 -6.38 -0.79 -6.56
C GLU A 112 -5.88 0.28 -7.53
N VAL A 113 -6.24 1.53 -7.26
CA VAL A 113 -5.68 2.70 -7.94
C VAL A 113 -4.30 3.01 -7.34
N SER A 114 -3.49 2.00 -7.14
CA SER A 114 -2.13 2.19 -6.69
C SER A 114 -1.21 2.23 -7.89
N TYR A 115 -0.51 3.31 -7.95
CA TYR A 115 0.54 3.58 -8.89
C TYR A 115 1.73 2.63 -8.62
N TRP A 116 1.80 1.54 -9.39
CA TRP A 116 2.94 0.65 -9.37
C TRP A 116 4.10 1.33 -10.07
N SER A 117 4.99 1.96 -9.36
CA SER A 117 6.18 2.56 -9.92
C SER A 117 7.43 2.00 -9.27
N ARG A 118 8.50 1.93 -10.05
CA ARG A 118 9.87 1.63 -9.60
C ARG A 118 10.29 2.38 -8.33
N ARG A 119 9.62 3.48 -7.99
CA ARG A 119 9.94 4.30 -6.83
C ARG A 119 9.66 3.60 -5.49
N ILE A 120 8.71 2.65 -5.45
CA ILE A 120 8.44 1.85 -4.25
C ILE A 120 9.54 0.79 -4.07
N LEU A 121 10.13 0.32 -5.18
CA LEU A 121 11.17 -0.70 -5.19
C LEU A 121 12.59 -0.12 -5.14
N SER A 122 12.78 1.16 -5.44
CA SER A 122 14.10 1.80 -5.42
C SER A 122 14.58 2.21 -4.02
N THR A 123 13.77 2.02 -3.00
CA THR A 123 14.23 2.18 -1.60
C THR A 123 15.15 1.04 -1.16
N VAL A 124 15.18 -0.07 -1.89
CA VAL A 124 16.25 -1.07 -1.78
C VAL A 124 17.35 -0.71 -2.78
N SER A 125 17.83 0.52 -2.75
CA SER A 125 19.02 0.93 -3.48
C SER A 125 20.21 0.23 -2.85
N SER A 126 20.88 -0.60 -3.62
CA SER A 126 22.11 -1.31 -3.24
C SER A 126 23.33 -0.39 -2.98
N THR A 127 23.18 0.91 -3.06
CA THR A 127 24.14 1.84 -2.47
C THR A 127 23.81 1.92 -0.98
N GLN A 128 24.44 1.04 -0.22
CA GLN A 128 24.43 1.05 1.25
C GLN A 128 25.05 2.36 1.77
N LYS A 129 24.27 3.43 1.66
CA LYS A 129 24.67 4.70 2.25
C LYS A 129 24.59 4.53 3.76
N THR A 130 25.71 4.78 4.43
CA THR A 130 25.71 4.86 5.90
C THR A 130 24.89 6.08 6.32
N ILE A 131 23.88 5.85 7.13
CA ILE A 131 22.99 6.90 7.64
C ILE A 131 23.21 6.99 9.15
N GLU A 132 23.45 8.17 9.63
CA GLU A 132 23.46 8.44 11.08
C GLU A 132 22.03 8.74 11.53
N ARG A 133 21.60 8.11 12.60
CA ARG A 133 20.26 8.27 13.19
C ARG A 133 20.35 8.44 14.69
N MET A 134 19.34 9.10 15.23
CA MET A 134 19.12 9.20 16.67
C MET A 134 17.64 9.05 16.95
N ASP A 135 17.29 8.09 17.78
CA ASP A 135 15.93 7.91 18.29
C ASP A 135 15.88 8.46 19.72
N LEU A 136 14.92 9.36 19.97
CA LEU A 136 14.71 9.99 21.26
C LEU A 136 13.49 9.41 21.95
N PHE A 137 13.62 9.19 23.25
CA PHE A 137 12.56 8.65 24.10
C PHE A 137 12.34 9.56 25.29
N THR A 138 11.09 9.73 25.67
CA THR A 138 10.71 10.42 26.89
C THR A 138 10.20 9.43 27.93
N ASP A 139 10.36 9.73 29.20
CA ASP A 139 9.91 8.90 30.34
C ASP A 139 8.36 8.78 30.39
N ARG A 140 7.64 9.70 29.74
CA ARG A 140 6.16 9.72 29.69
C ARG A 140 5.66 10.18 28.34
N ALA A 141 4.43 9.79 27.99
CA ALA A 141 3.77 10.24 26.78
C ALA A 141 3.11 11.62 26.90
N LEU A 142 2.81 12.08 28.13
CA LEU A 142 2.13 13.34 28.40
C LEU A 142 2.72 14.03 29.62
N TYR A 143 2.86 15.35 29.54
CA TYR A 143 3.38 16.21 30.62
C TYR A 143 2.43 17.38 30.90
N ARG A 144 2.38 17.84 32.15
CA ARG A 144 1.72 19.07 32.52
C ARG A 144 2.72 20.22 32.52
N LYS A 145 2.22 21.43 32.34
CA LYS A 145 3.06 22.65 32.44
C LYS A 145 3.85 22.67 33.74
N GLY A 146 5.17 22.88 33.65
CA GLY A 146 6.08 22.94 34.80
C GLY A 146 6.67 21.59 35.23
N GLN A 147 6.29 20.48 34.62
CA GLN A 147 6.95 19.19 34.90
C GLN A 147 8.28 19.06 34.14
N THR A 148 9.24 18.40 34.78
CA THR A 148 10.52 18.05 34.16
C THR A 148 10.29 16.89 33.16
N VAL A 149 10.86 17.02 31.97
CA VAL A 149 10.87 15.98 30.94
C VAL A 149 12.24 15.32 30.96
N TYR A 150 12.28 14.02 31.18
CA TYR A 150 13.50 13.24 31.02
C TYR A 150 13.54 12.67 29.64
N VAL A 151 14.63 12.95 28.91
CA VAL A 151 14.82 12.50 27.55
C VAL A 151 16.04 11.60 27.49
N SER A 152 15.90 10.44 26.92
CA SER A 152 17.01 9.55 26.58
C SER A 152 17.07 9.36 25.05
N GLY A 153 18.26 9.09 24.54
CA GLY A 153 18.44 8.91 23.10
C GLY A 153 19.41 7.77 22.79
N VAL A 154 19.17 7.11 21.67
CA VAL A 154 20.08 6.11 21.12
C VAL A 154 20.58 6.62 19.77
N ALA A 155 21.87 6.93 19.70
CA ALA A 155 22.52 7.28 18.45
C ALA A 155 23.11 6.02 17.80
N TYR A 156 22.85 5.85 16.50
CA TYR A 156 23.36 4.71 15.77
C TYR A 156 23.64 5.04 14.31
N THR A 157 24.49 4.23 13.70
CA THR A 157 24.70 4.22 12.26
C THR A 157 24.00 3.01 11.66
N GLN A 158 23.32 3.22 10.55
CA GLN A 158 22.68 2.16 9.79
C GLN A 158 23.28 2.08 8.38
N LYS A 159 23.69 0.88 7.97
CA LYS A 159 24.16 0.59 6.63
C LYS A 159 23.44 -0.65 6.12
N GLY A 160 22.41 -0.46 5.28
CA GLY A 160 21.49 -1.56 4.94
C GLY A 160 20.78 -2.08 6.20
N ASP A 161 20.88 -3.36 6.47
CA ASP A 161 20.30 -4.02 7.66
C ASP A 161 21.24 -4.02 8.87
N GLU A 162 22.50 -3.61 8.70
CA GLU A 162 23.45 -3.51 9.80
C GLU A 162 23.24 -2.23 10.60
N VAL A 163 23.06 -2.38 11.91
CA VAL A 163 22.90 -1.28 12.86
C VAL A 163 24.02 -1.34 13.88
N GLN A 164 24.76 -0.25 14.02
CA GLN A 164 25.80 -0.09 15.06
C GLN A 164 25.43 1.05 15.99
N VAL A 165 25.17 0.72 17.26
CA VAL A 165 24.90 1.71 18.30
C VAL A 165 26.21 2.38 18.71
N ARG A 166 26.20 3.71 18.78
CA ARG A 166 27.34 4.48 19.31
C ARG A 166 27.33 4.39 20.84
N LYS A 167 28.44 3.94 21.41
CA LYS A 167 28.61 3.74 22.86
C LYS A 167 28.96 5.03 23.63
N GLU A 168 29.25 6.12 22.95
CA GLU A 168 29.60 7.38 23.59
C GLU A 168 28.40 8.30 23.59
N ALA A 169 27.85 8.53 24.79
CA ALA A 169 26.95 9.65 25.03
C ALA A 169 27.82 10.89 25.25
N ALA A 170 27.50 11.96 24.54
CA ALA A 170 28.04 13.29 24.84
C ALA A 170 27.35 13.83 26.08
#